data_2262b9524b984534da7a9009ab31d7dc
#
_entry.id   2262b9524b984534da7a9009ab31d7dc
#
_cell.length_a   1.000
_cell.length_b   1.000
_cell.length_c   1.000
_cell.angle_alpha   90.00
_cell.angle_beta   90.00
_cell.angle_gamma   90.00
#
_symmetry.space_group_name_H-M   'P 1'
#
loop_
_entity.id
_entity.type
_entity.pdbx_description
1 polymer ?
#
loop_
_entity_poly.entity_id
_entity_poly.type
_entity_poly.pdbx_seq_one_letter_code
_entity_poly.pdbx_strand_id
1 'polypeptide(L)'
;MVPMRLVGVGMFFTLVWLVCLVIVLSEKESKFKPLTKEEERVIVKKGTEMPFTGKYYAFWEKGTYVCKRCGAALYRSESKFEADCGWPSFDDEIPGAVKRTTDADGVRTEITCANCGAHLGHVFLGEGFTKNNVRHCVNSISMDFIPR
;
A
#
# COMPACT_ATOMS: atom_id res chain seq x y z
N MET A 1 53.58 -21.36 33.95
CA MET A 1 53.19 -20.41 32.84
C MET A 1 51.95 -20.94 32.17
N VAL A 2 50.79 -20.42 32.52
CA VAL A 2 49.49 -20.89 31.99
C VAL A 2 49.04 -19.88 30.92
N PRO A 3 48.70 -20.27 29.69
CA PRO A 3 48.21 -19.32 28.69
C PRO A 3 46.76 -18.93 29.01
N MET A 4 46.56 -17.65 29.19
CA MET A 4 45.27 -17.00 29.37
C MET A 4 44.46 -17.11 28.08
N ARG A 5 43.37 -17.89 28.08
CA ARG A 5 42.43 -18.00 26.95
C ARG A 5 41.65 -16.71 26.83
N LEU A 6 41.87 -15.96 25.76
CA LEU A 6 40.98 -14.91 25.30
C LEU A 6 39.73 -15.56 24.64
N VAL A 7 38.73 -15.85 25.44
CA VAL A 7 37.41 -16.25 24.95
C VAL A 7 36.41 -15.26 25.52
N GLY A 8 35.96 -14.30 24.72
CA GLY A 8 34.92 -13.38 25.18
C GLY A 8 34.59 -12.17 24.31
N VAL A 9 35.39 -11.84 23.30
CA VAL A 9 35.15 -10.61 22.54
C VAL A 9 34.19 -10.83 21.36
N GLY A 10 34.16 -12.02 20.76
CA GLY A 10 33.34 -12.32 19.58
C GLY A 10 31.84 -12.39 19.85
N MET A 11 31.42 -12.84 21.03
CA MET A 11 30.01 -13.05 21.38
C MET A 11 29.28 -11.73 21.72
N PHE A 12 29.99 -10.72 22.21
CA PHE A 12 29.43 -9.40 22.50
C PHE A 12 29.12 -8.61 21.21
N PHE A 13 29.97 -8.70 20.19
CA PHE A 13 29.76 -8.00 18.93
C PHE A 13 28.57 -8.56 18.15
N THR A 14 28.38 -9.87 18.15
CA THR A 14 27.23 -10.49 17.46
C THR A 14 25.89 -10.14 18.12
N LEU A 15 25.84 -10.06 19.44
CA LEU A 15 24.63 -9.69 20.19
C LEU A 15 24.27 -8.21 19.96
N VAL A 16 25.24 -7.32 19.96
CA VAL A 16 25.02 -5.88 19.68
C VAL A 16 24.51 -5.67 18.24
N TRP A 17 25.03 -6.38 17.26
CA TRP A 17 24.56 -6.32 15.87
C TRP A 17 23.13 -6.82 15.71
N LEU A 18 22.76 -7.92 16.39
CA LEU A 18 21.41 -8.45 16.39
C LEU A 18 20.41 -7.49 17.04
N VAL A 19 20.76 -6.89 18.17
CA VAL A 19 19.93 -5.91 18.88
C VAL A 19 19.75 -4.63 18.03
N CYS A 20 20.82 -4.12 17.42
CA CYS A 20 20.73 -2.97 16.50
C CYS A 20 19.85 -3.28 15.28
N LEU A 21 19.94 -4.49 14.71
CA LEU A 21 19.10 -4.88 13.57
C LEU A 21 17.61 -4.94 13.95
N VAL A 22 17.30 -5.48 15.12
CA VAL A 22 15.92 -5.55 15.63
C VAL A 22 15.36 -4.16 15.92
N ILE A 23 16.16 -3.25 16.48
CA ILE A 23 15.75 -1.86 16.75
C ILE A 23 15.48 -1.11 15.42
N VAL A 24 16.35 -1.24 14.43
CA VAL A 24 16.19 -0.60 13.12
C VAL A 24 14.95 -1.14 12.36
N LEU A 25 14.66 -2.43 12.49
CA LEU A 25 13.44 -3.03 11.92
C LEU A 25 12.17 -2.55 12.64
N SER A 26 12.23 -2.40 13.97
CA SER A 26 11.13 -1.87 14.81
C SER A 26 10.84 -0.39 14.51
N GLU A 27 11.86 0.44 14.30
CA GLU A 27 11.67 1.85 13.93
C GLU A 27 11.06 2.01 12.53
N LYS A 28 11.32 1.09 11.61
CA LYS A 28 10.74 1.12 10.26
C LYS A 28 9.25 0.76 10.27
N GLU A 29 8.80 -0.10 11.18
CA GLU A 29 7.37 -0.39 11.39
C GLU A 29 6.62 0.76 12.08
N SER A 30 7.25 1.49 12.99
CA SER A 30 6.64 2.62 13.71
C SER A 30 6.37 3.85 12.83
N LYS A 31 6.94 3.90 11.62
CA LYS A 31 6.76 5.03 10.68
C LYS A 31 5.37 5.05 10.02
N PHE A 32 4.64 3.96 10.05
CA PHE A 32 3.35 3.83 9.40
C PHE A 32 2.22 3.72 10.43
N LYS A 33 1.00 4.12 10.02
CA LYS A 33 -0.19 3.96 10.86
C LYS A 33 -0.42 2.48 11.20
N PRO A 34 -0.78 2.15 12.45
CA PRO A 34 -1.18 0.79 12.80
C PRO A 34 -2.43 0.41 11.99
N LEU A 35 -2.46 -0.83 11.51
CA LEU A 35 -3.53 -1.39 10.71
C LEU A 35 -4.35 -2.38 11.54
N THR A 36 -5.64 -2.46 11.30
CA THR A 36 -6.49 -3.54 11.79
C THR A 36 -6.15 -4.85 11.07
N LYS A 37 -6.62 -5.99 11.57
CA LYS A 37 -6.41 -7.30 10.93
C LYS A 37 -6.94 -7.34 9.49
N GLU A 38 -8.08 -6.69 9.23
CA GLU A 38 -8.68 -6.65 7.90
C GLU A 38 -7.91 -5.72 6.95
N GLU A 39 -7.49 -4.55 7.44
CA GLU A 39 -6.60 -3.66 6.68
C GLU A 39 -5.27 -4.34 6.35
N GLU A 40 -4.67 -5.08 7.31
CA GLU A 40 -3.45 -5.84 7.09
C GLU A 40 -3.64 -6.92 6.02
N ARG A 41 -4.78 -7.64 6.05
CA ARG A 41 -5.12 -8.67 5.06
C ARG A 41 -5.13 -8.12 3.63
N VAL A 42 -5.67 -6.92 3.44
CA VAL A 42 -5.74 -6.29 2.10
C VAL A 42 -4.45 -5.54 1.78
N ILE A 43 -3.99 -4.64 2.65
CA ILE A 43 -2.92 -3.68 2.37
C ILE A 43 -1.53 -4.32 2.36
N VAL A 44 -1.29 -5.31 3.25
CA VAL A 44 0.02 -5.95 3.41
C VAL A 44 0.05 -7.31 2.74
N LYS A 45 -0.98 -8.13 2.94
CA LYS A 45 -1.06 -9.50 2.39
C LYS A 45 -1.70 -9.57 1.01
N LYS A 46 -1.95 -8.39 0.39
CA LYS A 46 -2.46 -8.26 -0.98
C LYS A 46 -3.82 -8.96 -1.21
N GLY A 47 -4.69 -8.93 -0.20
CA GLY A 47 -6.06 -9.40 -0.34
C GLY A 47 -6.93 -8.41 -1.11
N THR A 48 -8.19 -8.79 -1.31
CA THR A 48 -9.22 -7.96 -1.93
C THR A 48 -10.41 -7.85 -0.98
N GLU A 49 -10.96 -6.65 -0.79
CA GLU A 49 -12.22 -6.46 -0.06
C GLU A 49 -13.41 -6.99 -0.88
N MET A 50 -14.53 -7.28 -0.23
CA MET A 50 -15.74 -7.72 -0.94
C MET A 50 -16.26 -6.61 -1.86
N PRO A 51 -16.70 -6.95 -3.10
CA PRO A 51 -17.26 -5.97 -4.02
C PRO A 51 -18.52 -5.32 -3.43
N PHE A 52 -18.74 -4.05 -3.74
CA PHE A 52 -19.88 -3.22 -3.34
C PHE A 52 -19.98 -2.91 -1.83
N THR A 53 -19.01 -3.32 -1.01
CA THR A 53 -19.02 -3.09 0.44
C THR A 53 -18.10 -1.96 0.90
N GLY A 54 -17.19 -1.51 0.04
CA GLY A 54 -16.17 -0.53 0.38
C GLY A 54 -16.77 0.88 0.60
N LYS A 55 -16.28 1.57 1.63
CA LYS A 55 -16.72 2.91 2.04
C LYS A 55 -16.75 3.92 0.87
N TYR A 56 -15.79 3.83 -0.04
CA TYR A 56 -15.61 4.80 -1.11
C TYR A 56 -16.17 4.35 -2.46
N TYR A 57 -16.83 3.19 -2.54
CA TYR A 57 -17.47 2.75 -3.77
C TYR A 57 -18.51 3.77 -4.25
N ALA A 58 -19.54 4.05 -3.46
CA ALA A 58 -20.60 5.00 -3.77
C ALA A 58 -20.38 6.39 -3.12
N PHE A 59 -19.13 6.84 -3.02
CA PHE A 59 -18.74 8.08 -2.37
C PHE A 59 -18.21 9.09 -3.40
N TRP A 60 -18.85 10.29 -3.48
CA TRP A 60 -18.62 11.26 -4.55
C TRP A 60 -18.26 12.67 -4.05
N GLU A 61 -17.78 12.80 -2.82
CA GLU A 61 -17.36 14.10 -2.28
C GLU A 61 -16.06 14.58 -2.93
N LYS A 62 -15.88 15.91 -2.97
CA LYS A 62 -14.67 16.54 -3.52
C LYS A 62 -13.54 16.52 -2.52
N GLY A 63 -12.40 16.01 -2.93
CA GLY A 63 -11.22 15.92 -2.09
C GLY A 63 -10.13 15.02 -2.68
N THR A 64 -9.28 14.52 -1.79
CA THR A 64 -8.12 13.70 -2.14
C THR A 64 -8.17 12.38 -1.40
N TYR A 65 -8.03 11.28 -2.14
CA TYR A 65 -7.83 9.95 -1.57
C TYR A 65 -6.34 9.76 -1.27
N VAL A 66 -6.05 9.36 -0.03
CA VAL A 66 -4.69 9.18 0.47
C VAL A 66 -4.45 7.75 0.92
N CYS A 67 -3.21 7.30 0.90
CA CYS A 67 -2.85 5.96 1.34
C CYS A 67 -3.20 5.75 2.82
N LYS A 68 -3.95 4.70 3.12
CA LYS A 68 -4.33 4.31 4.49
C LYS A 68 -3.12 4.13 5.39
N ARG A 69 -2.07 3.53 4.88
CA ARG A 69 -0.88 3.17 5.66
C ARG A 69 0.04 4.35 5.93
N CYS A 70 0.31 5.21 4.94
CA CYS A 70 1.32 6.27 5.06
C CYS A 70 0.80 7.70 4.87
N GLY A 71 -0.46 7.89 4.45
CA GLY A 71 -1.06 9.20 4.22
C GLY A 71 -0.64 9.90 2.93
N ALA A 72 0.18 9.28 2.07
CA ALA A 72 0.56 9.86 0.78
C ALA A 72 -0.66 10.05 -0.13
N ALA A 73 -0.76 11.19 -0.81
CA ALA A 73 -1.84 11.46 -1.75
C ALA A 73 -1.76 10.52 -2.96
N LEU A 74 -2.88 9.91 -3.34
CA LEU A 74 -2.96 8.89 -4.40
C LEU A 74 -3.81 9.35 -5.58
N TYR A 75 -5.06 9.73 -5.31
CA TYR A 75 -6.05 10.10 -6.33
C TYR A 75 -6.81 11.35 -5.94
N ARG A 76 -7.24 12.10 -6.95
CA ARG A 76 -8.18 13.21 -6.79
C ARG A 76 -9.62 12.71 -7.06
N SER A 77 -10.59 13.32 -6.40
CA SER A 77 -12.02 13.00 -6.64
C SER A 77 -12.44 13.21 -8.10
N GLU A 78 -11.78 14.13 -8.80
CA GLU A 78 -12.05 14.45 -10.19
C GLU A 78 -11.71 13.31 -11.17
N SER A 79 -10.79 12.41 -10.79
CA SER A 79 -10.46 11.22 -11.58
C SER A 79 -11.31 9.99 -11.26
N LYS A 80 -12.20 10.09 -10.25
CA LYS A 80 -13.10 9.00 -9.89
C LYS A 80 -14.27 8.91 -10.84
N PHE A 81 -14.60 7.70 -11.31
CA PHE A 81 -15.73 7.44 -12.17
C PHE A 81 -16.47 6.15 -11.80
N GLU A 82 -17.68 5.99 -12.30
CA GLU A 82 -18.49 4.78 -12.10
C GLU A 82 -18.14 3.71 -13.13
N ALA A 83 -17.69 2.54 -12.68
CA ALA A 83 -17.37 1.40 -13.52
C ALA A 83 -18.25 0.17 -13.23
N ASP A 84 -19.16 0.27 -12.25
CA ASP A 84 -20.06 -0.81 -11.81
C ASP A 84 -19.34 -2.15 -11.53
N CYS A 85 -18.09 -2.05 -11.08
CA CYS A 85 -17.23 -3.22 -10.82
C CYS A 85 -17.21 -3.65 -9.35
N GLY A 86 -17.80 -2.87 -8.45
CA GLY A 86 -17.85 -3.13 -7.01
C GLY A 86 -16.74 -2.48 -6.19
N TRP A 87 -15.80 -1.78 -6.81
CA TRP A 87 -14.70 -1.04 -6.17
C TRP A 87 -14.58 0.38 -6.73
N PRO A 88 -14.07 1.34 -5.94
CA PRO A 88 -13.74 2.67 -6.46
C PRO A 88 -12.83 2.58 -7.68
N SER A 89 -13.18 3.30 -8.72
CA SER A 89 -12.43 3.33 -9.99
C SER A 89 -11.96 4.74 -10.30
N PHE A 90 -10.70 4.87 -10.71
CA PHE A 90 -10.06 6.13 -11.08
C PHE A 90 -9.39 5.99 -12.45
N ASP A 91 -9.47 7.02 -13.27
CA ASP A 91 -8.86 7.03 -14.60
C ASP A 91 -7.51 7.77 -14.66
N ASP A 92 -7.08 8.35 -13.54
CA ASP A 92 -5.78 9.00 -13.40
C ASP A 92 -5.32 8.97 -11.93
N GLU A 93 -4.04 8.91 -11.71
CA GLU A 93 -3.39 9.03 -10.40
C GLU A 93 -2.69 10.39 -10.25
N ILE A 94 -2.41 10.79 -9.01
CA ILE A 94 -1.49 11.89 -8.74
C ILE A 94 -0.10 11.47 -9.24
N PRO A 95 0.59 12.30 -10.06
CA PRO A 95 1.85 11.92 -10.68
C PRO A 95 2.87 11.35 -9.69
N GLY A 96 3.37 10.15 -9.96
CA GLY A 96 4.35 9.46 -9.13
C GLY A 96 3.80 8.82 -7.85
N ALA A 97 2.47 8.85 -7.62
CA ALA A 97 1.86 8.33 -6.40
C ALA A 97 1.70 6.81 -6.40
N VAL A 98 1.59 6.19 -7.57
CA VAL A 98 1.27 4.77 -7.75
C VAL A 98 2.37 4.06 -8.54
N LYS A 99 2.78 2.90 -8.05
CA LYS A 99 3.69 1.99 -8.74
C LYS A 99 2.91 0.84 -9.35
N ARG A 100 3.20 0.48 -10.60
CA ARG A 100 2.60 -0.64 -11.33
C ARG A 100 3.61 -1.78 -11.44
N THR A 101 3.20 -3.01 -11.14
CA THR A 101 4.03 -4.21 -11.26
C THR A 101 3.17 -5.38 -11.75
N THR A 102 3.77 -6.32 -12.47
CA THR A 102 3.07 -7.56 -12.81
C THR A 102 2.70 -8.30 -11.53
N ASP A 103 1.42 -8.69 -11.39
CA ASP A 103 0.95 -9.47 -10.25
C ASP A 103 1.57 -10.89 -10.26
N ALA A 104 1.54 -11.55 -9.12
CA ALA A 104 2.02 -12.93 -8.97
C ALA A 104 1.28 -13.93 -9.88
N ASP A 105 0.06 -13.60 -10.34
CA ASP A 105 -0.70 -14.40 -11.31
C ASP A 105 -0.14 -14.30 -12.75
N GLY A 106 0.80 -13.39 -13.02
CA GLY A 106 1.42 -13.18 -14.33
C GLY A 106 0.51 -12.54 -15.38
N VAL A 107 -0.72 -12.17 -15.02
CA VAL A 107 -1.75 -11.66 -15.96
C VAL A 107 -2.13 -10.22 -15.61
N ARG A 108 -2.48 -9.95 -14.36
CA ARG A 108 -2.91 -8.63 -13.91
C ARG A 108 -1.74 -7.72 -13.61
N THR A 109 -1.99 -6.43 -13.63
CA THR A 109 -1.03 -5.41 -13.17
C THR A 109 -1.46 -4.89 -11.80
N GLU A 110 -0.70 -5.24 -10.78
CA GLU A 110 -0.88 -4.74 -9.41
C GLU A 110 -0.51 -3.26 -9.34
N ILE A 111 -1.27 -2.50 -8.55
CA ILE A 111 -0.95 -1.14 -8.17
C ILE A 111 -0.69 -1.04 -6.67
N THR A 112 0.39 -0.35 -6.32
CA THR A 112 0.82 -0.12 -4.94
C THR A 112 1.13 1.35 -4.70
N CYS A 113 1.03 1.79 -3.45
CA CYS A 113 1.50 3.12 -3.06
C CYS A 113 3.01 3.24 -3.30
N ALA A 114 3.43 4.22 -4.10
CA ALA A 114 4.84 4.42 -4.42
C ALA A 114 5.69 4.77 -3.18
N ASN A 115 5.08 5.38 -2.15
CA ASN A 115 5.78 5.80 -0.93
C ASN A 115 6.04 4.65 0.06
N CYS A 116 5.08 3.73 0.24
CA CYS A 116 5.19 2.70 1.30
C CYS A 116 4.98 1.26 0.82
N GLY A 117 4.66 1.05 -0.46
CA GLY A 117 4.41 -0.27 -1.03
C GLY A 117 3.07 -0.90 -0.63
N ALA A 118 2.16 -0.17 0.03
CA ALA A 118 0.83 -0.66 0.38
C ALA A 118 0.07 -1.10 -0.87
N HIS A 119 -0.52 -2.30 -0.83
CA HIS A 119 -1.36 -2.79 -1.92
C HIS A 119 -2.61 -1.93 -2.05
N LEU A 120 -2.90 -1.47 -3.26
CA LEU A 120 -4.08 -0.66 -3.57
C LEU A 120 -5.14 -1.48 -4.34
N GLY A 121 -4.73 -2.26 -5.29
CA GLY A 121 -5.59 -3.02 -6.19
C GLY A 121 -4.89 -3.34 -7.50
N HIS A 122 -5.60 -3.16 -8.62
CA HIS A 122 -5.09 -3.46 -9.96
C HIS A 122 -5.46 -2.36 -10.97
N VAL A 123 -4.66 -2.23 -12.01
CA VAL A 123 -4.96 -1.32 -13.13
C VAL A 123 -5.29 -2.13 -14.38
N PHE A 124 -6.31 -1.66 -15.10
CA PHE A 124 -6.81 -2.22 -16.36
C PHE A 124 -6.72 -1.15 -17.45
N LEU A 125 -6.35 -1.56 -18.65
CA LEU A 125 -6.19 -0.69 -19.80
C LEU A 125 -7.10 -1.14 -20.94
N GLY A 126 -7.58 -0.20 -21.74
CA GLY A 126 -8.30 -0.53 -22.97
C GLY A 126 -9.77 -0.89 -22.79
N GLU A 127 -10.39 -0.65 -21.63
CA GLU A 127 -11.79 -0.98 -21.38
C GLU A 127 -12.80 0.07 -21.91
N GLY A 128 -12.33 1.27 -22.29
CA GLY A 128 -13.13 2.30 -22.95
C GLY A 128 -14.10 3.09 -22.05
N PHE A 129 -13.94 3.06 -20.73
CA PHE A 129 -14.81 3.81 -19.80
C PHE A 129 -14.64 5.33 -19.88
N THR A 130 -13.41 5.79 -20.05
CA THR A 130 -13.05 7.22 -20.08
C THR A 130 -12.09 7.51 -21.23
N LYS A 131 -11.82 8.80 -21.48
CA LYS A 131 -10.84 9.23 -22.50
C LYS A 131 -9.42 8.73 -22.20
N ASN A 132 -9.07 8.61 -20.93
CA ASN A 132 -7.75 8.13 -20.52
C ASN A 132 -7.58 6.63 -20.78
N ASN A 133 -8.68 5.91 -20.93
CA ASN A 133 -8.73 4.49 -21.21
C ASN A 133 -7.92 3.64 -20.22
N VAL A 134 -7.91 4.10 -18.97
CA VAL A 134 -7.23 3.51 -17.81
C VAL A 134 -8.24 3.38 -16.68
N ARG A 135 -8.24 2.27 -15.98
CA ARG A 135 -9.03 2.08 -14.78
C ARG A 135 -8.18 1.51 -13.66
N HIS A 136 -7.88 2.34 -12.67
CA HIS A 136 -7.36 1.90 -11.38
C HIS A 136 -8.54 1.39 -10.54
N CYS A 137 -8.62 0.10 -10.32
CA CYS A 137 -9.59 -0.55 -9.45
C CYS A 137 -8.97 -0.68 -8.05
N VAL A 138 -9.46 0.11 -7.11
CA VAL A 138 -8.80 0.31 -5.82
C VAL A 138 -9.66 -0.20 -4.67
N ASN A 139 -9.08 -0.95 -3.74
CA ASN A 139 -9.75 -1.32 -2.50
C ASN A 139 -10.02 -0.06 -1.64
N SER A 140 -11.26 0.16 -1.24
CA SER A 140 -11.62 1.29 -0.37
C SER A 140 -10.82 1.28 0.94
N ILE A 141 -10.62 0.10 1.51
CA ILE A 141 -9.90 -0.10 2.77
C ILE A 141 -8.43 0.32 2.69
N SER A 142 -7.86 0.40 1.48
CA SER A 142 -6.48 0.85 1.24
C SER A 142 -6.32 2.37 1.24
N MET A 143 -7.42 3.11 1.37
CA MET A 143 -7.45 4.57 1.30
C MET A 143 -8.11 5.21 2.51
N ASP A 144 -7.72 6.46 2.80
CA ASP A 144 -8.48 7.45 3.55
C ASP A 144 -8.87 8.60 2.62
N PHE A 145 -9.78 9.48 3.05
CA PHE A 145 -10.24 10.63 2.28
C PHE A 145 -10.04 11.92 3.05
N ILE A 146 -9.51 12.93 2.38
CA ILE A 146 -9.34 14.28 2.89
C ILE A 146 -10.24 15.20 2.06
N PRO A 147 -11.31 15.76 2.64
CA PRO A 147 -12.19 16.69 1.93
C PRO A 147 -11.44 17.98 1.58
N ARG A 148 -11.92 18.61 0.51
CA ARG A 148 -11.37 19.91 0.07
C ARG A 148 -12.15 21.05 0.74
#